data_4b8094b8fecc16d1c3c991b466c7384a
#
_entry.id   4b8094b8fecc16d1c3c991b466c7384a
#
_cell.length_a   1.000
_cell.length_b   1.000
_cell.length_c   1.000
_cell.angle_alpha   90.00
_cell.angle_beta   90.00
_cell.angle_gamma   90.00
#
_symmetry.space_group_name_H-M   'P 1'
#
loop_
_entity.id
_entity.type
_entity.pdbx_description
1 polymer ?
#
loop_
_entity_poly.entity_id
_entity_poly.type
_entity_poly.pdbx_seq_one_letter_code
_entity_poly.pdbx_strand_id
1 'polypeptide(L)'
;MNIVSLFAGCGGLDLGFEMAGFNVIWANEFDKTIHETYSLNHPNTILNASDIRNIKGTDIPECDGIIGGPPCQAWSEGGKQLGLNDPRGQVFLEYIRIVKEKQPKFFVIENVQGILDDKHKESLNMFIRLLKEAGYKINYEILNAANYRIPQDRFRVFFIGIRKDLKNNFKFPDAINSSPITLRQAIGDIKEEPIYYNNEIVIINQQRPNHDTFNGNYDSKYMSRNRVRSWDEPSFTIQAQARNTPQHPQAPKMVYESDNKRSFAKGYENLYRRLSVRECARIQTFPDNFIFKYSDIKDGYKMVGNAVPPRLAKQIAIQIKRAFSDCIAGNRIPILTNAQHIKKIPVNNIAAQYSYGIINKLIGNNIYNLNMEKHVLISIISKENLSVYLDKSAKKYYTGKNFPSTINLKNLFYFMPYIKGRGIKDLYIIKTARIGTKQEIHPECLDNDYRIIFEIEYVKQLFKNYKPIHLNIWHTFTDTILSELIKLNTIEETD
;
A
#
# COMPACT_ATOMS: atom_id res chain seq x y z
N MET A 1 12.16 -10.19 -0.81
CA MET A 1 11.62 -11.38 -1.49
C MET A 1 10.96 -10.95 -2.77
N ASN A 2 11.31 -11.62 -3.87
CA ASN A 2 10.69 -11.39 -5.17
C ASN A 2 9.41 -12.20 -5.29
N ILE A 3 8.34 -11.59 -5.75
CA ILE A 3 7.04 -12.24 -5.91
C ILE A 3 6.45 -12.01 -7.30
N VAL A 4 5.58 -12.92 -7.69
CA VAL A 4 4.81 -12.89 -8.93
C VAL A 4 3.35 -12.72 -8.58
N SER A 5 2.63 -11.87 -9.31
CA SER A 5 1.20 -11.63 -9.14
C SER A 5 0.40 -12.22 -10.30
N LEU A 6 -0.58 -13.05 -10.00
CA LEU A 6 -1.49 -13.63 -10.98
C LEU A 6 -2.89 -13.02 -10.78
N PHE A 7 -3.58 -12.70 -11.88
CA PHE A 7 -4.88 -12.01 -11.82
C PHE A 7 -4.76 -10.69 -11.02
N ALA A 8 -3.74 -9.92 -11.34
CA ALA A 8 -3.29 -8.79 -10.53
C ALA A 8 -4.34 -7.67 -10.39
N GLY A 9 -5.31 -7.60 -11.30
CA GLY A 9 -6.26 -6.50 -11.33
C GLY A 9 -5.52 -5.17 -11.46
N CYS A 10 -5.99 -4.14 -10.77
CA CYS A 10 -5.28 -2.86 -10.73
C CYS A 10 -4.09 -2.83 -9.74
N GLY A 11 -3.70 -3.98 -9.15
CA GLY A 11 -2.53 -4.06 -8.27
C GLY A 11 -2.79 -3.74 -6.79
N GLY A 12 -4.03 -3.86 -6.30
CA GLY A 12 -4.31 -3.56 -4.89
C GLY A 12 -3.63 -4.53 -3.91
N LEU A 13 -3.60 -5.82 -4.25
CA LEU A 13 -2.87 -6.85 -3.50
C LEU A 13 -1.36 -6.58 -3.58
N ASP A 14 -0.87 -6.31 -4.78
CA ASP A 14 0.53 -6.04 -5.11
C ASP A 14 1.04 -4.83 -4.33
N LEU A 15 0.31 -3.70 -4.37
CA LEU A 15 0.63 -2.51 -3.61
C LEU A 15 0.78 -2.80 -2.10
N GLY A 16 -0.10 -3.63 -1.54
CA GLY A 16 0.00 -4.02 -0.13
C GLY A 16 1.26 -4.83 0.17
N PHE A 17 1.66 -5.73 -0.73
CA PHE A 17 2.91 -6.48 -0.60
C PHE A 17 4.14 -5.59 -0.79
N GLU A 18 4.12 -4.70 -1.77
CA GLU A 18 5.17 -3.67 -1.95
C GLU A 18 5.33 -2.80 -0.71
N MET A 19 4.21 -2.35 -0.10
CA MET A 19 4.22 -1.60 1.17
C MET A 19 4.79 -2.40 2.35
N ALA A 20 4.88 -3.71 2.27
CA ALA A 20 5.55 -4.59 3.24
C ALA A 20 6.99 -4.93 2.85
N GLY A 21 7.51 -4.36 1.76
CA GLY A 21 8.88 -4.52 1.29
C GLY A 21 9.10 -5.81 0.50
N PHE A 22 8.08 -6.34 -0.17
CA PHE A 22 8.23 -7.33 -1.23
C PHE A 22 8.46 -6.63 -2.57
N ASN A 23 9.08 -7.33 -3.49
CA ASN A 23 9.32 -6.83 -4.84
C ASN A 23 8.47 -7.63 -5.82
N VAL A 24 7.42 -7.01 -6.38
CA VAL A 24 6.58 -7.61 -7.43
C VAL A 24 7.32 -7.47 -8.75
N ILE A 25 7.94 -8.56 -9.20
CA ILE A 25 8.81 -8.53 -10.40
C ILE A 25 8.06 -8.79 -11.69
N TRP A 26 6.92 -9.47 -11.60
CA TRP A 26 6.12 -9.85 -12.75
C TRP A 26 4.66 -10.04 -12.34
N ALA A 27 3.73 -9.63 -13.22
CA ALA A 27 2.30 -9.75 -13.00
C ALA A 27 1.58 -10.21 -14.28
N ASN A 28 0.48 -10.94 -14.11
CA ASN A 28 -0.43 -11.28 -15.19
C ASN A 28 -1.81 -10.68 -14.94
N GLU A 29 -2.32 -9.98 -15.95
CA GLU A 29 -3.70 -9.51 -15.99
C GLU A 29 -4.22 -9.54 -17.44
N PHE A 30 -5.35 -10.21 -17.65
CA PHE A 30 -5.92 -10.40 -18.99
C PHE A 30 -6.81 -9.22 -19.43
N ASP A 31 -7.42 -8.51 -18.50
CA ASP A 31 -8.36 -7.44 -18.80
C ASP A 31 -7.63 -6.17 -19.28
N LYS A 32 -7.76 -5.90 -20.57
CA LYS A 32 -7.09 -4.76 -21.24
C LYS A 32 -7.46 -3.40 -20.66
N THR A 33 -8.64 -3.26 -20.05
CA THR A 33 -9.08 -1.98 -19.46
C THR A 33 -8.32 -1.62 -18.20
N ILE A 34 -7.51 -2.54 -17.68
CA ILE A 34 -6.75 -2.40 -16.44
C ILE A 34 -5.26 -2.11 -16.68
N HIS A 35 -4.72 -2.51 -17.85
CA HIS A 35 -3.29 -2.53 -18.11
C HIS A 35 -2.61 -1.17 -17.90
N GLU A 36 -3.22 -0.08 -18.39
CA GLU A 36 -2.65 1.27 -18.25
C GLU A 36 -2.59 1.69 -16.78
N THR A 37 -3.65 1.39 -16.00
CA THR A 37 -3.68 1.64 -14.57
C THR A 37 -2.58 0.87 -13.85
N TYR A 38 -2.45 -0.42 -14.14
CA TYR A 38 -1.45 -1.28 -13.50
C TYR A 38 -0.04 -0.77 -13.80
N SER A 39 0.30 -0.61 -15.08
CA SER A 39 1.64 -0.20 -15.50
C SER A 39 2.05 1.19 -14.97
N LEU A 40 1.09 2.11 -14.87
CA LEU A 40 1.34 3.44 -14.31
C LEU A 40 1.73 3.40 -12.83
N ASN A 41 1.06 2.55 -12.05
CA ASN A 41 1.22 2.51 -10.60
C ASN A 41 2.28 1.48 -10.14
N HIS A 42 2.63 0.51 -10.99
CA HIS A 42 3.65 -0.52 -10.74
C HIS A 42 4.74 -0.50 -11.82
N PRO A 43 5.50 0.62 -11.97
CA PRO A 43 6.42 0.82 -13.09
C PRO A 43 7.64 -0.13 -13.09
N ASN A 44 7.89 -0.82 -11.99
CA ASN A 44 9.00 -1.76 -11.85
C ASN A 44 8.58 -3.23 -12.08
N THR A 45 7.28 -3.48 -12.35
CA THR A 45 6.71 -4.80 -12.56
C THR A 45 6.50 -5.05 -14.05
N ILE A 46 6.94 -6.18 -14.55
CA ILE A 46 6.66 -6.60 -15.94
C ILE A 46 5.22 -7.11 -15.99
N LEU A 47 4.33 -6.41 -16.71
CA LEU A 47 2.95 -6.85 -16.90
C LEU A 47 2.83 -7.74 -18.13
N ASN A 48 2.35 -8.96 -17.95
CA ASN A 48 1.97 -9.89 -19.01
C ASN A 48 0.44 -9.84 -19.22
N ALA A 49 0.03 -9.51 -20.44
CA ALA A 49 -1.37 -9.33 -20.83
C ALA A 49 -2.03 -10.60 -21.41
N SER A 50 -1.32 -11.73 -21.43
CA SER A 50 -1.80 -12.97 -22.05
C SER A 50 -2.84 -13.67 -21.15
N ASP A 51 -3.67 -14.51 -21.79
CA ASP A 51 -4.51 -15.43 -21.04
C ASP A 51 -3.63 -16.41 -20.27
N ILE A 52 -3.92 -16.57 -18.98
CA ILE A 52 -3.16 -17.45 -18.06
C ILE A 52 -3.04 -18.89 -18.55
N ARG A 53 -4.02 -19.37 -19.34
CA ARG A 53 -4.05 -20.70 -19.93
C ARG A 53 -2.94 -20.91 -20.98
N ASN A 54 -2.44 -19.82 -21.56
CA ASN A 54 -1.38 -19.83 -22.57
C ASN A 54 0.01 -19.59 -21.98
N ILE A 55 0.11 -19.32 -20.68
CA ILE A 55 1.36 -19.02 -20.00
C ILE A 55 1.93 -20.32 -19.43
N LYS A 56 3.16 -20.65 -19.82
CA LYS A 56 3.92 -21.76 -19.23
C LYS A 56 4.66 -21.30 -17.98
N GLY A 57 4.92 -22.19 -17.04
CA GLY A 57 5.73 -21.85 -15.87
C GLY A 57 7.14 -21.35 -16.22
N THR A 58 7.70 -21.80 -17.34
CA THR A 58 9.00 -21.32 -17.88
C THR A 58 8.98 -19.85 -18.31
N ASP A 59 7.82 -19.31 -18.66
CA ASP A 59 7.65 -17.91 -19.07
C ASP A 59 7.58 -16.95 -17.86
N ILE A 60 7.41 -17.52 -16.67
CA ILE A 60 7.33 -16.79 -15.40
C ILE A 60 8.71 -16.80 -14.72
N PRO A 61 9.23 -15.65 -14.28
CA PRO A 61 10.52 -15.61 -13.60
C PRO A 61 10.51 -16.41 -12.29
N GLU A 62 11.69 -16.82 -11.82
CA GLU A 62 11.87 -17.44 -10.52
C GLU A 62 11.46 -16.46 -9.42
N CYS A 63 10.72 -16.95 -8.42
CA CYS A 63 10.16 -16.10 -7.37
C CYS A 63 10.10 -16.81 -6.01
N ASP A 64 10.12 -16.01 -4.95
CA ASP A 64 9.92 -16.50 -3.59
C ASP A 64 8.45 -16.81 -3.28
N GLY A 65 7.54 -16.09 -3.90
CA GLY A 65 6.12 -16.22 -3.65
C GLY A 65 5.24 -15.90 -4.86
N ILE A 66 4.04 -16.48 -4.89
CA ILE A 66 3.00 -16.18 -5.88
C ILE A 66 1.78 -15.65 -5.12
N ILE A 67 1.28 -14.48 -5.53
CA ILE A 67 0.08 -13.88 -4.98
C ILE A 67 -0.99 -13.74 -6.07
N GLY A 68 -2.28 -13.67 -5.68
CA GLY A 68 -3.33 -13.42 -6.68
C GLY A 68 -4.75 -13.58 -6.17
N GLY A 69 -5.67 -13.02 -6.95
CA GLY A 69 -7.11 -13.14 -6.72
C GLY A 69 -7.82 -13.77 -7.95
N PRO A 70 -7.75 -15.09 -8.15
CA PRO A 70 -8.41 -15.72 -9.29
C PRO A 70 -9.92 -15.44 -9.30
N PRO A 71 -10.58 -15.32 -10.47
CA PRO A 71 -11.96 -14.89 -10.60
C PRO A 71 -12.94 -15.64 -9.70
N CYS A 72 -13.75 -14.88 -8.94
CA CYS A 72 -14.73 -15.41 -8.00
C CYS A 72 -16.13 -15.60 -8.58
N GLN A 73 -16.37 -15.22 -9.86
CA GLN A 73 -17.72 -15.15 -10.42
C GLN A 73 -18.43 -16.52 -10.51
N ALA A 74 -17.66 -17.61 -10.56
CA ALA A 74 -18.21 -18.97 -10.46
C ALA A 74 -18.73 -19.31 -9.06
N TRP A 75 -18.33 -18.55 -8.04
CA TRP A 75 -18.57 -18.80 -6.60
C TRP A 75 -19.38 -17.70 -5.91
N SER A 76 -19.61 -16.55 -6.58
CA SER A 76 -20.28 -15.40 -5.94
C SER A 76 -21.80 -15.50 -6.05
N GLU A 77 -22.51 -14.93 -5.06
CA GLU A 77 -23.98 -14.78 -5.07
C GLU A 77 -24.51 -14.02 -6.30
N GLY A 78 -23.71 -13.14 -6.89
CA GLY A 78 -24.06 -12.40 -8.13
C GLY A 78 -23.79 -13.17 -9.42
N GLY A 79 -23.16 -14.37 -9.36
CA GLY A 79 -22.86 -15.22 -10.50
C GLY A 79 -23.86 -16.39 -10.65
N LYS A 80 -23.69 -17.20 -11.71
CA LYS A 80 -24.52 -18.41 -11.95
C LYS A 80 -24.19 -19.57 -11.01
N GLN A 81 -23.19 -19.43 -10.15
CA GLN A 81 -22.76 -20.38 -9.12
C GLN A 81 -22.46 -21.80 -9.64
N LEU A 82 -21.95 -21.91 -10.87
CA LEU A 82 -21.70 -23.18 -11.57
C LEU A 82 -20.40 -23.88 -11.13
N GLY A 83 -19.62 -23.26 -10.25
CA GLY A 83 -18.37 -23.83 -9.76
C GLY A 83 -17.37 -24.16 -10.88
N LEU A 84 -16.85 -25.40 -10.90
CA LEU A 84 -15.93 -25.87 -11.94
C LEU A 84 -16.58 -26.07 -13.32
N ASN A 85 -17.89 -26.15 -13.42
CA ASN A 85 -18.60 -26.21 -14.70
C ASN A 85 -18.65 -24.84 -15.41
N ASP A 86 -18.26 -23.76 -14.72
CA ASP A 86 -18.05 -22.45 -15.31
C ASP A 86 -16.60 -22.35 -15.81
N PRO A 87 -16.35 -21.93 -17.07
CA PRO A 87 -14.99 -21.69 -17.58
C PRO A 87 -14.13 -20.81 -16.69
N ARG A 88 -14.76 -19.92 -15.91
CA ARG A 88 -14.09 -19.07 -14.92
C ARG A 88 -13.67 -19.81 -13.66
N GLY A 89 -14.37 -20.90 -13.27
CA GLY A 89 -13.95 -21.80 -12.21
C GLY A 89 -12.71 -22.60 -12.60
N GLN A 90 -12.57 -22.92 -13.90
CA GLN A 90 -11.38 -23.60 -14.43
C GLN A 90 -10.12 -22.72 -14.36
N VAL A 91 -10.26 -21.39 -14.44
CA VAL A 91 -9.13 -20.46 -14.32
C VAL A 91 -8.46 -20.52 -12.93
N PHE A 92 -9.18 -20.94 -11.89
CA PHE A 92 -8.60 -21.21 -10.59
C PHE A 92 -7.59 -22.37 -10.62
N LEU A 93 -7.84 -23.39 -11.48
CA LEU A 93 -6.90 -24.50 -11.67
C LEU A 93 -5.59 -24.06 -12.31
N GLU A 94 -5.63 -23.01 -13.15
CA GLU A 94 -4.43 -22.43 -13.74
C GLU A 94 -3.50 -21.80 -12.67
N TYR A 95 -4.09 -21.16 -11.67
CA TYR A 95 -3.30 -20.68 -10.52
C TYR A 95 -2.58 -21.85 -9.85
N ILE A 96 -3.30 -22.96 -9.59
CA ILE A 96 -2.74 -24.16 -8.96
C ILE A 96 -1.65 -24.78 -9.84
N ARG A 97 -1.87 -24.85 -11.16
CA ARG A 97 -0.88 -25.34 -12.13
C ARG A 97 0.43 -24.57 -12.03
N ILE A 98 0.36 -23.23 -12.05
CA ILE A 98 1.55 -22.38 -11.96
C ILE A 98 2.24 -22.54 -10.60
N VAL A 99 1.51 -22.59 -9.51
CA VAL A 99 2.09 -22.87 -8.18
C VAL A 99 2.82 -24.22 -8.17
N LYS A 100 2.24 -25.24 -8.78
CA LYS A 100 2.84 -26.58 -8.89
C LYS A 100 4.11 -26.57 -9.78
N GLU A 101 4.10 -25.83 -10.88
CA GLU A 101 5.25 -25.74 -11.80
C GLU A 101 6.40 -24.91 -11.20
N LYS A 102 6.08 -23.78 -10.53
CA LYS A 102 7.10 -22.83 -10.01
C LYS A 102 7.59 -23.18 -8.62
N GLN A 103 6.85 -23.94 -7.83
CA GLN A 103 7.23 -24.35 -6.46
C GLN A 103 7.72 -23.18 -5.58
N PRO A 104 6.99 -22.03 -5.49
CA PRO A 104 7.40 -20.91 -4.66
C PRO A 104 7.46 -21.30 -3.18
N LYS A 105 8.17 -20.52 -2.36
CA LYS A 105 8.21 -20.73 -0.89
C LYS A 105 6.83 -20.59 -0.25
N PHE A 106 6.03 -19.66 -0.78
CA PHE A 106 4.65 -19.43 -0.34
C PHE A 106 3.76 -19.01 -1.51
N PHE A 107 2.45 -19.13 -1.30
CA PHE A 107 1.47 -18.48 -2.16
C PHE A 107 0.35 -17.84 -1.34
N VAL A 108 -0.35 -16.88 -1.93
CA VAL A 108 -1.52 -16.21 -1.38
C VAL A 108 -2.64 -16.20 -2.42
N ILE A 109 -3.78 -16.76 -2.07
CA ILE A 109 -5.01 -16.67 -2.87
C ILE A 109 -6.03 -15.86 -2.10
N GLU A 110 -6.53 -14.77 -2.69
CA GLU A 110 -7.69 -14.04 -2.17
C GLU A 110 -8.95 -14.43 -2.91
N ASN A 111 -10.08 -14.50 -2.18
CA ASN A 111 -11.38 -14.71 -2.81
C ASN A 111 -12.53 -14.17 -1.95
N VAL A 112 -13.75 -14.19 -2.49
CA VAL A 112 -14.97 -13.87 -1.74
C VAL A 112 -15.30 -15.00 -0.76
N GLN A 113 -15.96 -14.66 0.38
CA GLN A 113 -16.33 -15.66 1.38
C GLN A 113 -17.26 -16.76 0.83
N GLY A 114 -18.06 -16.48 -0.20
CA GLY A 114 -18.97 -17.46 -0.81
C GLY A 114 -18.29 -18.71 -1.35
N ILE A 115 -16.96 -18.72 -1.55
CA ILE A 115 -16.21 -19.94 -1.90
C ILE A 115 -16.27 -21.00 -0.79
N LEU A 116 -16.56 -20.60 0.45
CA LEU A 116 -16.70 -21.49 1.61
C LEU A 116 -18.12 -22.02 1.82
N ASP A 117 -19.10 -21.58 1.00
CA ASP A 117 -20.49 -22.07 1.10
C ASP A 117 -20.56 -23.57 0.83
N ASP A 118 -21.48 -24.26 1.52
CA ASP A 118 -21.63 -25.72 1.42
C ASP A 118 -21.80 -26.24 -0.02
N LYS A 119 -22.47 -25.48 -0.88
CA LYS A 119 -22.63 -25.79 -2.31
C LYS A 119 -21.32 -25.87 -3.11
N HIS A 120 -20.23 -25.30 -2.57
CA HIS A 120 -18.90 -25.28 -3.18
C HIS A 120 -17.88 -26.17 -2.46
N LYS A 121 -18.31 -26.87 -1.41
CA LYS A 121 -17.45 -27.66 -0.52
C LYS A 121 -16.61 -28.71 -1.26
N GLU A 122 -17.19 -29.40 -2.22
CA GLU A 122 -16.46 -30.43 -3.00
C GLU A 122 -15.34 -29.82 -3.83
N SER A 123 -15.62 -28.72 -4.54
CA SER A 123 -14.61 -28.00 -5.31
C SER A 123 -13.53 -27.39 -4.44
N LEU A 124 -13.89 -26.81 -3.31
CA LEU A 124 -12.94 -26.27 -2.35
C LEU A 124 -12.02 -27.38 -1.80
N ASN A 125 -12.59 -28.51 -1.40
CA ASN A 125 -11.82 -29.67 -0.92
C ASN A 125 -10.86 -30.19 -2.00
N MET A 126 -11.30 -30.22 -3.26
CA MET A 126 -10.43 -30.59 -4.37
C MET A 126 -9.26 -29.61 -4.53
N PHE A 127 -9.48 -28.29 -4.49
CA PHE A 127 -8.43 -27.29 -4.59
C PHE A 127 -7.42 -27.42 -3.44
N ILE A 128 -7.91 -27.56 -2.21
CA ILE A 128 -7.05 -27.75 -1.04
C ILE A 128 -6.23 -29.03 -1.16
N ARG A 129 -6.83 -30.13 -1.67
CA ARG A 129 -6.13 -31.39 -1.92
C ARG A 129 -5.01 -31.22 -2.95
N LEU A 130 -5.30 -30.61 -4.12
CA LEU A 130 -4.31 -30.37 -5.17
C LEU A 130 -3.11 -29.53 -4.67
N LEU A 131 -3.37 -28.52 -3.87
CA LEU A 131 -2.32 -27.68 -3.28
C LEU A 131 -1.52 -28.45 -2.20
N LYS A 132 -2.16 -29.31 -1.42
CA LYS A 132 -1.47 -30.20 -0.46
C LYS A 132 -0.59 -31.23 -1.13
N GLU A 133 -1.08 -31.81 -2.26
CA GLU A 133 -0.34 -32.76 -3.13
C GLU A 133 0.85 -32.05 -3.82
N ALA A 134 0.70 -30.75 -4.18
CA ALA A 134 1.79 -29.93 -4.66
C ALA A 134 2.87 -29.60 -3.63
N GLY A 135 2.73 -30.05 -2.38
CA GLY A 135 3.75 -29.93 -1.34
C GLY A 135 3.53 -28.77 -0.36
N TYR A 136 2.33 -28.18 -0.28
CA TYR A 136 2.05 -27.05 0.61
C TYR A 136 1.25 -27.42 1.85
N LYS A 137 1.54 -26.69 2.95
CA LYS A 137 0.68 -26.60 4.13
C LYS A 137 -0.24 -25.39 3.93
N ILE A 138 -1.57 -25.61 4.00
CA ILE A 138 -2.56 -24.59 3.71
C ILE A 138 -3.21 -24.11 5.01
N ASN A 139 -3.24 -22.80 5.20
CA ASN A 139 -4.05 -22.12 6.20
C ASN A 139 -5.04 -21.19 5.46
N TYR A 140 -6.27 -21.06 5.94
CA TYR A 140 -7.21 -20.09 5.39
C TYR A 140 -8.07 -19.48 6.48
N GLU A 141 -8.47 -18.22 6.29
CA GLU A 141 -9.27 -17.45 7.22
C GLU A 141 -10.09 -16.39 6.49
N ILE A 142 -11.28 -16.09 7.04
CA ILE A 142 -12.09 -14.96 6.58
C ILE A 142 -11.70 -13.73 7.39
N LEU A 143 -11.27 -12.68 6.71
CA LEU A 143 -10.93 -11.41 7.33
C LEU A 143 -11.96 -10.35 6.96
N ASN A 144 -12.46 -9.60 7.97
CA ASN A 144 -13.21 -8.39 7.72
C ASN A 144 -12.24 -7.19 7.70
N ALA A 145 -12.22 -6.46 6.58
CA ALA A 145 -11.35 -5.30 6.40
C ALA A 145 -11.51 -4.25 7.53
N ALA A 146 -12.72 -4.06 8.05
CA ALA A 146 -12.99 -3.13 9.15
C ALA A 146 -12.13 -3.41 10.39
N ASN A 147 -11.81 -4.69 10.66
CA ASN A 147 -10.98 -5.10 11.79
C ASN A 147 -9.49 -4.73 11.63
N TYR A 148 -9.09 -4.21 10.46
CA TYR A 148 -7.71 -3.86 10.12
C TYR A 148 -7.56 -2.37 9.78
N ARG A 149 -8.41 -1.51 10.38
CA ARG A 149 -8.43 -0.06 10.17
C ARG A 149 -8.68 0.35 8.71
N ILE A 150 -9.55 -0.37 8.05
CA ILE A 150 -10.05 -0.06 6.70
C ILE A 150 -11.51 0.39 6.86
N PRO A 151 -11.90 1.55 6.34
CA PRO A 151 -13.22 2.15 6.57
C PRO A 151 -14.33 1.45 5.77
N GLN A 152 -14.36 0.10 5.81
CA GLN A 152 -15.27 -0.70 5.00
C GLN A 152 -15.57 -2.06 5.62
N ASP A 153 -16.84 -2.42 5.72
CA ASP A 153 -17.27 -3.80 5.99
C ASP A 153 -17.09 -4.63 4.72
N ARG A 154 -15.97 -5.37 4.63
CA ARG A 154 -15.61 -6.21 3.50
C ARG A 154 -15.00 -7.51 3.99
N PHE A 155 -15.71 -8.59 3.77
CA PHE A 155 -15.25 -9.94 4.12
C PHE A 155 -14.56 -10.59 2.93
N ARG A 156 -13.36 -11.12 3.14
CA ARG A 156 -12.59 -11.86 2.14
C ARG A 156 -11.91 -13.06 2.78
N VAL A 157 -11.88 -14.16 2.06
CA VAL A 157 -11.11 -15.32 2.47
C VAL A 157 -9.72 -15.25 1.84
N PHE A 158 -8.72 -15.58 2.64
CA PHE A 158 -7.35 -15.71 2.18
C PHE A 158 -6.87 -17.13 2.44
N PHE A 159 -6.32 -17.77 1.40
CA PHE A 159 -5.63 -19.04 1.51
C PHE A 159 -4.14 -18.77 1.42
N ILE A 160 -3.40 -19.19 2.44
CA ILE A 160 -1.95 -19.05 2.51
C ILE A 160 -1.34 -20.44 2.49
N GLY A 161 -0.57 -20.71 1.45
CA GLY A 161 0.19 -21.95 1.36
C GLY A 161 1.67 -21.69 1.61
N ILE A 162 2.27 -22.48 2.49
CA ILE A 162 3.71 -22.47 2.72
C ILE A 162 4.24 -23.86 2.42
N ARG A 163 5.34 -23.93 1.65
CA ARG A 163 5.94 -25.20 1.21
C ARG A 163 6.40 -26.01 2.43
N LYS A 164 6.09 -27.30 2.44
CA LYS A 164 6.23 -28.20 3.62
C LYS A 164 7.68 -28.40 4.08
N ASP A 165 8.65 -28.28 3.16
CA ASP A 165 10.09 -28.39 3.47
C ASP A 165 10.62 -27.20 4.28
N LEU A 166 9.86 -26.10 4.32
CA LEU A 166 10.26 -24.87 5.00
C LEU A 166 9.69 -24.84 6.43
N LYS A 167 10.57 -24.65 7.40
CA LYS A 167 10.15 -24.33 8.76
C LYS A 167 9.48 -22.95 8.75
N ASN A 168 8.27 -22.84 9.28
CA ASN A 168 7.55 -21.59 9.38
C ASN A 168 6.59 -21.59 10.56
N ASN A 169 6.25 -20.39 11.02
CA ASN A 169 5.25 -20.17 12.08
C ASN A 169 4.22 -19.13 11.60
N PHE A 170 3.65 -19.33 10.40
CA PHE A 170 2.66 -18.41 9.88
C PHE A 170 1.40 -18.41 10.73
N LYS A 171 0.94 -17.21 11.08
CA LYS A 171 -0.37 -16.93 11.68
C LYS A 171 -1.01 -15.76 10.94
N PHE A 172 -2.33 -15.79 10.78
CA PHE A 172 -3.05 -14.63 10.29
C PHE A 172 -2.87 -13.43 11.21
N PRO A 173 -3.00 -12.20 10.70
CA PRO A 173 -2.90 -11.01 11.54
C PRO A 173 -4.06 -10.95 12.53
N ASP A 174 -3.76 -10.64 13.78
CA ASP A 174 -4.80 -10.40 14.78
C ASP A 174 -5.62 -9.15 14.41
N ALA A 175 -6.91 -9.19 14.71
CA ALA A 175 -7.78 -8.02 14.60
C ALA A 175 -7.24 -6.88 15.48
N ILE A 176 -7.22 -5.67 14.93
CA ILE A 176 -6.78 -4.48 15.67
C ILE A 176 -7.88 -4.06 16.63
N ASN A 177 -7.62 -4.18 17.93
CA ASN A 177 -8.56 -3.79 18.97
C ASN A 177 -8.68 -2.26 19.09
N SER A 178 -9.36 -1.65 18.12
CA SER A 178 -9.65 -0.21 18.08
C SER A 178 -10.98 0.03 17.37
N SER A 179 -11.58 1.20 17.60
CA SER A 179 -12.79 1.60 16.88
C SER A 179 -12.56 1.56 15.36
N PRO A 180 -13.52 1.09 14.57
CA PRO A 180 -13.44 1.10 13.11
C PRO A 180 -13.17 2.51 12.58
N ILE A 181 -12.43 2.60 11.48
CA ILE A 181 -12.26 3.86 10.75
C ILE A 181 -13.59 4.21 10.08
N THR A 182 -14.01 5.46 10.22
CA THR A 182 -15.29 5.95 9.71
C THR A 182 -15.15 6.57 8.32
N LEU A 183 -16.29 6.76 7.63
CA LEU A 183 -16.34 7.50 6.37
C LEU A 183 -15.83 8.94 6.54
N ARG A 184 -16.11 9.58 7.66
CA ARG A 184 -15.59 10.92 7.98
C ARG A 184 -14.07 10.97 7.97
N GLN A 185 -13.42 9.96 8.53
CA GLN A 185 -11.96 9.87 8.56
C GLN A 185 -11.37 9.52 7.18
N ALA A 186 -12.11 8.81 6.33
CA ALA A 186 -11.63 8.35 5.04
C ALA A 186 -11.77 9.39 3.92
N ILE A 187 -12.91 10.10 3.89
CA ILE A 187 -13.31 10.97 2.77
C ILE A 187 -13.83 12.34 3.21
N GLY A 188 -13.93 12.62 4.53
CA GLY A 188 -14.53 13.88 5.04
C GLY A 188 -13.71 15.14 4.73
N ASP A 189 -12.46 15.00 4.30
CA ASP A 189 -11.61 16.10 3.82
C ASP A 189 -11.83 16.45 2.35
N ILE A 190 -12.51 15.59 1.58
CA ILE A 190 -12.87 15.88 0.18
C ILE A 190 -14.04 16.87 0.20
N LYS A 191 -13.77 18.11 -0.19
CA LYS A 191 -14.76 19.20 -0.23
C LYS A 191 -15.22 19.52 -1.63
N GLU A 192 -14.46 19.08 -2.62
CA GLU A 192 -14.75 19.30 -4.03
C GLU A 192 -15.97 18.47 -4.44
N GLU A 193 -16.85 19.03 -5.25
CA GLU A 193 -17.93 18.27 -5.89
C GLU A 193 -17.36 17.34 -6.97
N PRO A 194 -17.85 16.09 -7.05
CA PRO A 194 -17.41 15.18 -8.09
C PRO A 194 -17.93 15.59 -9.45
N ILE A 195 -17.20 15.24 -10.49
CA ILE A 195 -17.68 15.38 -11.87
C ILE A 195 -18.69 14.25 -12.14
N TYR A 196 -19.86 14.63 -12.67
CA TYR A 196 -20.87 13.68 -13.10
C TYR A 196 -20.56 13.19 -14.50
N TYR A 197 -20.27 11.91 -14.62
CA TYR A 197 -19.86 11.30 -15.87
C TYR A 197 -21.08 10.97 -16.75
N ASN A 198 -21.17 11.63 -17.92
CA ASN A 198 -22.25 11.51 -18.89
C ASN A 198 -21.82 10.79 -20.18
N ASN A 199 -20.87 9.87 -20.15
CA ASN A 199 -20.28 9.18 -21.31
C ASN A 199 -19.51 10.09 -22.32
N GLU A 200 -19.39 11.37 -22.07
CA GLU A 200 -18.54 12.28 -22.82
C GLU A 200 -17.30 12.60 -22.00
N ILE A 201 -16.14 12.31 -22.56
CA ILE A 201 -14.85 12.47 -21.89
C ILE A 201 -14.50 13.95 -21.88
N VAL A 202 -14.57 14.60 -20.73
CA VAL A 202 -13.81 15.82 -20.49
C VAL A 202 -13.11 15.71 -19.13
N ILE A 203 -11.95 15.07 -19.11
CA ILE A 203 -11.05 15.13 -17.96
C ILE A 203 -10.01 16.20 -18.26
N ILE A 204 -10.36 17.45 -18.09
CA ILE A 204 -9.40 18.56 -18.10
C ILE A 204 -9.50 19.24 -16.73
N ASN A 205 -8.41 19.18 -15.94
CA ASN A 205 -8.21 19.86 -14.65
C ASN A 205 -9.10 19.42 -13.47
N GLN A 206 -9.15 18.14 -13.17
CA GLN A 206 -9.60 17.73 -11.85
C GLN A 206 -8.54 18.12 -10.80
N GLN A 207 -8.93 18.93 -9.81
CA GLN A 207 -8.09 19.20 -8.64
C GLN A 207 -7.71 17.89 -7.91
N ARG A 208 -8.58 16.85 -8.03
CA ARG A 208 -8.38 15.53 -7.45
C ARG A 208 -8.64 14.44 -8.50
N PRO A 209 -7.62 13.69 -8.90
CA PRO A 209 -7.76 12.64 -9.92
C PRO A 209 -8.81 11.59 -9.54
N ASN A 210 -9.60 11.15 -10.52
CA ASN A 210 -10.66 10.15 -10.38
C ASN A 210 -11.81 10.55 -9.42
N HIS A 211 -12.02 11.85 -9.19
CA HIS A 211 -13.15 12.32 -8.40
C HIS A 211 -14.38 12.55 -9.29
N ASP A 212 -14.74 11.54 -10.03
CA ASP A 212 -15.89 11.45 -10.92
C ASP A 212 -16.88 10.40 -10.40
N THR A 213 -18.18 10.61 -10.63
CA THR A 213 -19.26 9.73 -10.16
C THR A 213 -20.17 9.28 -11.27
N PHE A 214 -20.64 8.02 -11.16
CA PHE A 214 -21.59 7.43 -12.10
C PHE A 214 -22.99 7.97 -11.87
N ASN A 215 -23.56 8.64 -12.88
CA ASN A 215 -24.89 9.25 -12.86
C ASN A 215 -25.93 8.40 -13.60
N GLY A 216 -25.92 7.08 -13.40
CA GLY A 216 -26.96 6.21 -13.97
C GLY A 216 -28.17 6.05 -13.06
N ASN A 217 -29.29 5.61 -13.64
CA ASN A 217 -30.56 5.39 -12.95
C ASN A 217 -30.41 4.41 -11.76
N TYR A 218 -31.32 4.52 -10.81
CA TYR A 218 -31.47 3.63 -9.67
C TYR A 218 -32.55 2.58 -9.97
N ASP A 219 -32.11 1.33 -10.19
CA ASP A 219 -33.01 0.22 -10.45
C ASP A 219 -33.69 -0.34 -9.18
N SER A 220 -34.67 -1.21 -9.34
CA SER A 220 -35.38 -1.84 -8.22
C SER A 220 -34.47 -2.62 -7.29
N LYS A 221 -33.45 -3.30 -7.84
CA LYS A 221 -32.44 -4.03 -7.07
C LYS A 221 -31.58 -3.08 -6.22
N TYR A 222 -31.26 -1.91 -6.76
CA TYR A 222 -30.55 -0.88 -5.99
C TYR A 222 -31.42 -0.37 -4.85
N MET A 223 -32.67 -0.07 -5.14
CA MET A 223 -33.66 0.46 -4.19
C MET A 223 -34.24 -0.59 -3.24
N SER A 224 -33.78 -1.84 -3.29
CA SER A 224 -34.28 -2.90 -2.40
C SER A 224 -33.80 -2.78 -0.95
N ARG A 225 -32.72 -2.04 -0.72
CA ARG A 225 -32.11 -1.88 0.62
C ARG A 225 -31.49 -0.50 0.79
N ASN A 226 -31.28 -0.09 2.05
CA ASN A 226 -30.55 1.14 2.33
C ASN A 226 -29.12 1.08 1.78
N ARG A 227 -28.68 2.16 1.12
CA ARG A 227 -27.35 2.31 0.51
C ARG A 227 -26.50 3.41 1.16
N VAL A 228 -27.00 4.04 2.21
CA VAL A 228 -26.35 5.14 2.91
C VAL A 228 -25.81 4.65 4.25
N ARG A 229 -24.54 4.85 4.52
CA ARG A 229 -23.94 4.83 5.85
C ARG A 229 -23.74 6.26 6.32
N SER A 230 -23.84 6.49 7.61
CA SER A 230 -23.54 7.81 8.19
C SER A 230 -22.03 8.11 8.14
N TRP A 231 -21.70 9.37 8.35
CA TRP A 231 -20.29 9.80 8.43
C TRP A 231 -19.49 9.06 9.51
N ASP A 232 -20.13 8.60 10.56
CA ASP A 232 -19.50 7.99 11.73
C ASP A 232 -19.55 6.45 11.71
N GLU A 233 -19.92 5.88 10.55
CA GLU A 233 -19.88 4.44 10.27
C GLU A 233 -18.81 4.11 9.22
N PRO A 234 -18.29 2.86 9.18
CA PRO A 234 -17.54 2.36 8.01
C PRO A 234 -18.49 2.18 6.82
N SER A 235 -17.95 2.23 5.60
CA SER A 235 -18.71 2.02 4.37
C SER A 235 -19.26 0.60 4.25
N PHE A 236 -20.32 0.43 3.48
CA PHE A 236 -20.63 -0.86 2.86
C PHE A 236 -19.50 -1.31 1.93
N THR A 237 -19.46 -2.61 1.61
CA THR A 237 -18.51 -3.15 0.64
C THR A 237 -18.59 -2.38 -0.68
N ILE A 238 -17.46 -1.83 -1.14
CA ILE A 238 -17.31 -1.26 -2.47
C ILE A 238 -17.35 -2.41 -3.50
N GLN A 239 -18.34 -2.36 -4.38
CA GLN A 239 -18.57 -3.38 -5.40
C GLN A 239 -17.98 -2.98 -6.74
N ALA A 240 -17.69 -3.97 -7.59
CA ALA A 240 -17.12 -3.76 -8.93
C ALA A 240 -18.10 -3.11 -9.94
N GLN A 241 -19.39 -3.06 -9.62
CA GLN A 241 -20.41 -2.51 -10.50
C GLN A 241 -20.77 -1.08 -10.09
N ALA A 242 -20.52 -0.12 -10.95
CA ALA A 242 -20.83 1.30 -10.74
C ALA A 242 -22.26 1.54 -10.24
N ARG A 243 -23.25 0.86 -10.84
CA ARG A 243 -24.65 0.98 -10.45
C ARG A 243 -24.94 0.58 -9.00
N ASN A 244 -24.13 -0.30 -8.40
CA ASN A 244 -24.29 -0.82 -7.05
C ASN A 244 -23.45 -0.07 -5.98
N THR A 245 -22.73 0.97 -6.38
CA THR A 245 -21.90 1.79 -5.47
C THR A 245 -22.74 2.40 -4.36
N PRO A 246 -22.28 2.39 -3.11
CA PRO A 246 -22.98 3.05 -2.00
C PRO A 246 -23.20 4.53 -2.25
N GLN A 247 -24.19 5.09 -1.57
CA GLN A 247 -24.45 6.53 -1.54
C GLN A 247 -23.45 7.26 -0.65
N HIS A 248 -23.17 8.50 -1.00
CA HIS A 248 -22.36 9.40 -0.19
C HIS A 248 -23.04 9.69 1.16
N PRO A 249 -22.31 9.78 2.27
CA PRO A 249 -22.85 9.97 3.62
C PRO A 249 -23.49 11.36 3.87
N GLN A 250 -23.45 12.28 2.90
CA GLN A 250 -24.18 13.55 2.99
C GLN A 250 -25.71 13.37 2.99
N ALA A 251 -26.20 12.31 2.34
CA ALA A 251 -27.61 12.00 2.30
C ALA A 251 -28.08 11.29 3.58
N PRO A 252 -29.32 11.50 4.04
CA PRO A 252 -29.89 10.70 5.11
C PRO A 252 -30.11 9.25 4.67
N LYS A 253 -30.30 8.32 5.62
CA LYS A 253 -30.65 6.93 5.31
C LYS A 253 -31.94 6.87 4.48
N MET A 254 -31.98 5.93 3.53
CA MET A 254 -33.14 5.72 2.68
C MET A 254 -34.34 5.26 3.51
N VAL A 255 -35.52 5.74 3.14
CA VAL A 255 -36.79 5.46 3.83
C VAL A 255 -37.28 4.05 3.50
N TYR A 256 -37.73 3.31 4.50
CA TYR A 256 -38.36 2.00 4.32
C TYR A 256 -39.81 2.19 3.83
N GLU A 257 -40.14 1.60 2.69
CA GLU A 257 -41.49 1.59 2.14
C GLU A 257 -42.17 0.23 2.39
N SER A 258 -41.47 -0.83 2.03
CA SER A 258 -41.89 -2.23 2.23
C SER A 258 -40.71 -3.15 2.09
N ASP A 259 -40.89 -4.47 2.24
CA ASP A 259 -39.87 -5.45 1.99
C ASP A 259 -39.29 -5.31 0.58
N ASN A 260 -37.95 -5.26 0.50
CA ASN A 260 -37.20 -5.03 -0.74
C ASN A 260 -37.52 -3.71 -1.47
N LYS A 261 -38.07 -2.71 -0.78
CA LYS A 261 -38.37 -1.39 -1.35
C LYS A 261 -37.97 -0.27 -0.41
N ARG A 262 -37.15 0.65 -0.92
CA ARG A 262 -36.74 1.89 -0.26
C ARG A 262 -37.01 3.07 -1.19
N SER A 263 -37.16 4.26 -0.62
CA SER A 263 -37.18 5.52 -1.35
C SER A 263 -36.12 6.49 -0.79
N PHE A 264 -35.84 7.51 -1.55
CA PHE A 264 -35.04 8.63 -1.04
C PHE A 264 -35.92 9.46 -0.07
N ALA A 265 -35.29 10.02 0.95
CA ALA A 265 -36.00 10.86 1.92
C ALA A 265 -36.52 12.11 1.22
N LYS A 266 -37.83 12.39 1.40
CA LYS A 266 -38.51 13.52 0.79
C LYS A 266 -37.88 14.85 1.22
N GLY A 267 -37.53 15.69 0.24
CA GLY A 267 -36.86 16.99 0.45
C GLY A 267 -35.33 16.92 0.53
N TYR A 268 -34.77 15.71 0.41
CA TYR A 268 -33.29 15.48 0.43
C TYR A 268 -32.83 14.77 -0.82
N GLU A 269 -33.63 14.66 -1.88
CA GLU A 269 -33.36 13.90 -3.09
C GLU A 269 -32.07 14.34 -3.78
N ASN A 270 -31.77 15.63 -3.74
CA ASN A 270 -30.57 16.23 -4.30
C ASN A 270 -29.27 15.88 -3.56
N LEU A 271 -29.35 15.35 -2.33
CA LEU A 271 -28.18 14.92 -1.57
C LEU A 271 -27.72 13.50 -1.90
N TYR A 272 -28.60 12.72 -2.58
CA TYR A 272 -28.26 11.34 -2.92
C TYR A 272 -27.40 11.30 -4.18
N ARG A 273 -26.16 10.96 -4.00
CA ARG A 273 -25.20 10.64 -5.06
C ARG A 273 -24.38 9.40 -4.70
N ARG A 274 -23.97 8.64 -5.69
CA ARG A 274 -23.01 7.55 -5.47
C ARG A 274 -21.66 8.12 -5.04
N LEU A 275 -20.91 7.34 -4.28
CA LEU A 275 -19.51 7.66 -4.02
C LEU A 275 -18.76 7.73 -5.35
N SER A 276 -17.84 8.68 -5.49
CA SER A 276 -16.95 8.79 -6.65
C SER A 276 -15.93 7.64 -6.69
N VAL A 277 -15.25 7.46 -7.83
CA VAL A 277 -14.17 6.46 -7.94
C VAL A 277 -13.07 6.75 -6.91
N ARG A 278 -12.68 8.02 -6.70
CA ARG A 278 -11.68 8.41 -5.70
C ARG A 278 -12.13 8.15 -4.26
N GLU A 279 -13.38 8.45 -3.93
CA GLU A 279 -13.93 8.15 -2.62
C GLU A 279 -13.93 6.64 -2.36
N CYS A 280 -14.33 5.84 -3.35
CA CYS A 280 -14.25 4.39 -3.29
C CYS A 280 -12.81 3.90 -3.11
N ALA A 281 -11.85 4.49 -3.82
CA ALA A 281 -10.43 4.16 -3.74
C ALA A 281 -9.86 4.45 -2.35
N ARG A 282 -10.18 5.59 -1.74
CA ARG A 282 -9.77 5.92 -0.37
C ARG A 282 -10.38 4.98 0.66
N ILE A 283 -11.66 4.62 0.50
CA ILE A 283 -12.33 3.62 1.33
C ILE A 283 -11.64 2.26 1.22
N GLN A 284 -11.17 1.90 0.03
CA GLN A 284 -10.34 0.72 -0.22
C GLN A 284 -8.86 0.89 0.21
N THR A 285 -8.50 2.06 0.74
CA THR A 285 -7.16 2.41 1.21
C THR A 285 -6.08 2.55 0.12
N PHE A 286 -6.47 2.83 -1.11
CA PHE A 286 -5.53 3.32 -2.11
C PHE A 286 -5.09 4.75 -1.77
N PRO A 287 -3.81 5.08 -1.94
CA PRO A 287 -3.32 6.44 -1.74
C PRO A 287 -3.77 7.37 -2.88
N ASP A 288 -3.79 8.68 -2.64
CA ASP A 288 -4.27 9.65 -3.63
C ASP A 288 -3.41 9.75 -4.90
N ASN A 289 -2.14 9.40 -4.80
CA ASN A 289 -1.23 9.31 -5.95
C ASN A 289 -1.39 8.03 -6.78
N PHE A 290 -2.23 7.09 -6.35
CA PHE A 290 -2.61 5.94 -7.17
C PHE A 290 -3.68 6.38 -8.18
N ILE A 291 -3.35 6.37 -9.47
CA ILE A 291 -4.19 6.90 -10.54
C ILE A 291 -4.85 5.76 -11.31
N PHE A 292 -6.18 5.83 -11.40
CA PHE A 292 -6.96 4.89 -12.22
C PHE A 292 -7.15 5.48 -13.61
N LYS A 293 -6.75 4.73 -14.63
CA LYS A 293 -6.92 5.09 -16.05
C LYS A 293 -8.09 4.32 -16.62
N TYR A 294 -9.08 5.01 -17.16
CA TYR A 294 -10.27 4.42 -17.78
C TYR A 294 -10.90 5.39 -18.76
N SER A 295 -11.50 4.86 -19.81
CA SER A 295 -12.36 5.58 -20.76
C SER A 295 -13.85 5.47 -20.40
N ASP A 296 -14.25 4.38 -19.72
CA ASP A 296 -15.60 4.23 -19.14
C ASP A 296 -15.46 4.24 -17.60
N ILE A 297 -16.22 5.10 -16.95
CA ILE A 297 -16.23 5.21 -15.48
C ILE A 297 -16.54 3.87 -14.79
N LYS A 298 -17.30 2.98 -15.48
CA LYS A 298 -17.58 1.64 -14.95
C LYS A 298 -16.32 0.81 -14.74
N ASP A 299 -15.29 1.01 -15.58
CA ASP A 299 -14.00 0.35 -15.41
C ASP A 299 -13.26 0.88 -14.18
N GLY A 300 -13.38 2.18 -13.86
CA GLY A 300 -12.87 2.75 -12.62
C GLY A 300 -13.46 2.07 -11.39
N TYR A 301 -14.78 1.95 -11.33
CA TYR A 301 -15.43 1.22 -10.24
C TYR A 301 -15.11 -0.27 -10.23
N LYS A 302 -14.99 -0.89 -11.41
CA LYS A 302 -14.58 -2.30 -11.55
C LYS A 302 -13.21 -2.54 -10.94
N MET A 303 -12.24 -1.70 -11.27
CA MET A 303 -10.87 -1.79 -10.73
C MET A 303 -10.86 -1.65 -9.21
N VAL A 304 -11.48 -0.60 -8.67
CA VAL A 304 -11.52 -0.37 -7.23
C VAL A 304 -12.30 -1.46 -6.50
N GLY A 305 -13.46 -1.86 -7.01
CA GLY A 305 -14.35 -2.83 -6.33
C GLY A 305 -13.82 -4.26 -6.31
N ASN A 306 -13.07 -4.68 -7.36
CA ASN A 306 -12.42 -5.99 -7.40
C ASN A 306 -11.14 -6.04 -6.54
N ALA A 307 -10.52 -4.92 -6.29
CA ALA A 307 -9.25 -4.88 -5.59
C ALA A 307 -9.32 -5.39 -4.14
N VAL A 308 -8.24 -6.01 -3.72
CA VAL A 308 -7.94 -6.21 -2.29
C VAL A 308 -7.51 -4.86 -1.71
N PRO A 309 -8.06 -4.43 -0.56
CA PRO A 309 -7.57 -3.22 0.08
C PRO A 309 -6.07 -3.30 0.38
N PRO A 310 -5.23 -2.38 -0.12
CA PRO A 310 -3.78 -2.44 0.07
C PRO A 310 -3.34 -2.56 1.53
N ARG A 311 -4.03 -1.91 2.46
CA ARG A 311 -3.73 -2.06 3.89
C ARG A 311 -4.00 -3.45 4.43
N LEU A 312 -5.04 -4.16 3.94
CA LEU A 312 -5.30 -5.55 4.34
C LEU A 312 -4.23 -6.48 3.79
N ALA A 313 -3.90 -6.33 2.50
CA ALA A 313 -2.83 -7.06 1.85
C ALA A 313 -1.48 -6.88 2.57
N LYS A 314 -1.17 -5.64 3.00
CA LYS A 314 0.02 -5.33 3.80
C LYS A 314 0.07 -6.11 5.11
N GLN A 315 -1.05 -6.23 5.84
CA GLN A 315 -1.08 -7.00 7.10
C GLN A 315 -0.73 -8.47 6.87
N ILE A 316 -1.28 -9.08 5.82
CA ILE A 316 -0.96 -10.46 5.44
C ILE A 316 0.51 -10.58 5.04
N ALA A 317 1.01 -9.68 4.20
CA ALA A 317 2.40 -9.66 3.76
C ALA A 317 3.39 -9.56 4.93
N ILE A 318 3.09 -8.73 5.94
CA ILE A 318 3.89 -8.63 7.17
C ILE A 318 3.95 -9.98 7.90
N GLN A 319 2.83 -10.69 8.03
CA GLN A 319 2.80 -12.00 8.70
C GLN A 319 3.59 -13.05 7.92
N ILE A 320 3.51 -13.05 6.60
CA ILE A 320 4.33 -13.92 5.74
C ILE A 320 5.82 -13.61 5.95
N LYS A 321 6.20 -12.32 5.94
CA LYS A 321 7.60 -11.91 6.17
C LYS A 321 8.11 -12.37 7.54
N ARG A 322 7.31 -12.24 8.59
CA ARG A 322 7.61 -12.72 9.95
C ARG A 322 7.80 -14.24 9.98
N ALA A 323 6.88 -14.98 9.35
CA ALA A 323 6.94 -16.45 9.31
C ALA A 323 8.27 -16.97 8.73
N PHE A 324 8.88 -16.26 7.79
CA PHE A 324 10.19 -16.60 7.24
C PHE A 324 11.38 -16.00 8.01
N SER A 325 11.19 -14.85 8.69
CA SER A 325 12.26 -14.25 9.51
C SER A 325 12.55 -15.05 10.77
N ASP A 326 11.52 -15.62 11.41
CA ASP A 326 11.67 -16.47 12.59
C ASP A 326 12.44 -17.78 12.29
N CYS A 327 12.47 -18.21 11.02
CA CYS A 327 13.24 -19.37 10.58
C CYS A 327 14.74 -19.10 10.46
N ILE A 328 15.13 -17.85 10.23
CA ILE A 328 16.55 -17.42 10.19
C ILE A 328 17.05 -17.24 11.62
N ALA A 329 16.18 -16.94 12.57
CA ALA A 329 16.48 -16.74 14.00
C ALA A 329 16.50 -18.03 14.84
N GLY A 330 16.53 -19.21 14.21
CA GLY A 330 16.69 -20.52 14.90
C GLY A 330 18.03 -20.67 15.67
N ASN A 331 18.93 -19.70 15.60
CA ASN A 331 19.98 -19.45 16.59
C ASN A 331 19.44 -18.41 17.58
N ARG A 332 19.12 -18.85 18.77
CA ARG A 332 18.73 -18.04 19.91
C ARG A 332 19.59 -16.77 19.98
N ILE A 333 18.96 -15.61 19.77
CA ILE A 333 19.52 -14.36 20.27
C ILE A 333 19.30 -14.41 21.79
N PRO A 334 20.37 -14.41 22.61
CA PRO A 334 20.20 -14.28 24.05
C PRO A 334 19.54 -12.94 24.31
N ILE A 335 18.50 -12.94 25.15
CA ILE A 335 18.01 -11.73 25.78
C ILE A 335 19.20 -11.23 26.61
N LEU A 336 19.88 -10.20 26.16
CA LEU A 336 20.97 -9.54 26.89
C LEU A 336 20.34 -8.74 28.04
N THR A 337 20.16 -9.42 29.16
CA THR A 337 20.18 -8.79 30.48
C THR A 337 21.65 -8.67 30.87
N ASN A 338 22.14 -7.47 30.86
CA ASN A 338 23.41 -6.93 31.37
C ASN A 338 24.38 -6.39 30.33
N ALA A 339 24.51 -5.08 30.42
CA ALA A 339 25.51 -4.30 29.72
C ALA A 339 26.94 -4.67 30.20
N GLN A 340 27.66 -5.48 29.48
CA GLN A 340 29.13 -5.48 29.45
C GLN A 340 29.62 -6.34 28.27
N HIS A 341 30.51 -5.73 27.45
CA HIS A 341 31.29 -6.31 26.34
C HIS A 341 30.65 -6.39 24.97
N ILE A 342 30.63 -5.27 24.25
CA ILE A 342 30.41 -5.25 22.79
C ILE A 342 31.77 -5.26 22.08
N LYS A 343 32.17 -6.41 21.55
CA LYS A 343 33.15 -6.51 20.48
C LYS A 343 32.42 -6.35 19.13
N LYS A 344 33.05 -5.58 18.24
CA LYS A 344 32.58 -5.22 16.88
C LYS A 344 31.94 -6.39 16.12
N ILE A 345 30.69 -6.20 15.69
CA ILE A 345 29.98 -7.06 14.73
C ILE A 345 29.80 -6.27 13.42
N PRO A 346 29.99 -6.88 12.23
CA PRO A 346 29.84 -6.18 10.97
C PRO A 346 28.38 -5.80 10.70
N VAL A 347 28.19 -4.59 10.19
CA VAL A 347 26.89 -3.98 9.87
C VAL A 347 26.31 -4.60 8.60
N ASN A 348 25.47 -5.60 8.72
CA ASN A 348 24.47 -5.97 7.71
C ASN A 348 23.31 -6.72 8.38
N ASN A 349 22.10 -6.18 8.23
CA ASN A 349 20.80 -6.76 8.58
C ASN A 349 20.26 -6.60 10.02
N ILE A 350 19.89 -5.39 10.42
CA ILE A 350 18.87 -5.20 11.50
C ILE A 350 18.22 -3.80 11.34
N ALA A 351 17.26 -3.60 10.45
CA ALA A 351 16.76 -2.25 10.19
C ALA A 351 15.24 -2.02 10.33
N ALA A 352 14.43 -3.00 10.70
CA ALA A 352 12.98 -2.84 10.47
C ALA A 352 12.06 -2.71 11.71
N GLN A 353 12.52 -2.92 12.94
CA GLN A 353 11.58 -3.11 14.06
C GLN A 353 11.40 -1.95 15.07
N TYR A 354 12.27 -0.92 15.06
CA TYR A 354 12.26 0.07 16.16
C TYR A 354 11.83 1.50 15.78
N SER A 355 11.43 1.75 14.54
CA SER A 355 11.29 3.12 14.02
C SER A 355 10.05 3.92 14.50
N TYR A 356 8.95 3.27 14.89
CA TYR A 356 7.69 3.99 15.14
C TYR A 356 7.62 4.75 16.46
N GLY A 357 8.06 4.13 17.54
CA GLY A 357 7.95 4.72 18.89
C GLY A 357 8.84 5.94 19.11
N ILE A 358 9.96 5.98 18.41
CA ILE A 358 11.01 6.96 18.63
C ILE A 358 10.89 8.15 17.67
N ILE A 359 10.46 7.94 16.44
CA ILE A 359 10.08 9.04 15.53
C ILE A 359 8.96 9.87 16.17
N ASN A 360 7.96 9.22 16.77
CA ASN A 360 6.89 9.91 17.49
C ASN A 360 7.41 10.66 18.74
N LYS A 361 8.44 10.13 19.42
CA LYS A 361 9.07 10.77 20.58
C LYS A 361 9.93 11.97 20.19
N LEU A 362 10.65 11.90 19.06
CA LEU A 362 11.50 12.98 18.54
C LEU A 362 10.70 14.11 17.88
N ILE A 363 9.58 13.77 17.22
CA ILE A 363 8.78 14.73 16.44
C ILE A 363 7.59 15.26 17.25
N GLY A 364 7.24 14.61 18.37
CA GLY A 364 6.06 14.90 19.19
C GLY A 364 4.76 14.36 18.55
N ASN A 365 3.73 14.20 19.36
CA ASN A 365 2.47 13.50 19.00
C ASN A 365 1.61 14.16 17.89
N ASN A 366 2.09 15.20 17.20
CA ASN A 366 1.27 16.01 16.28
C ASN A 366 1.53 15.79 14.79
N ILE A 367 2.38 14.81 14.39
CA ILE A 367 2.53 14.45 12.98
C ILE A 367 1.86 13.10 12.76
N TYR A 368 0.56 13.12 12.58
CA TYR A 368 -0.22 11.98 12.09
C TYR A 368 0.13 11.74 10.63
N ASN A 369 0.56 10.51 10.27
CA ASN A 369 0.89 9.98 8.95
C ASN A 369 2.38 9.98 8.53
N LEU A 370 3.27 9.56 9.42
CA LEU A 370 4.57 9.09 8.99
C LEU A 370 4.44 7.64 8.47
N ASN A 371 4.42 7.45 7.16
CA ASN A 371 4.57 6.12 6.57
C ASN A 371 5.95 5.56 6.93
N MET A 372 6.02 4.31 7.39
CA MET A 372 7.23 3.65 7.92
C MET A 372 8.38 3.45 6.90
N GLU A 373 8.19 3.83 5.65
CA GLU A 373 9.16 3.66 4.55
C GLU A 373 9.82 4.97 4.13
N LYS A 374 9.58 6.06 4.87
CA LYS A 374 10.16 7.36 4.55
C LYS A 374 11.57 7.46 5.12
N HIS A 375 12.52 7.60 4.24
CA HIS A 375 13.91 7.80 4.61
C HIS A 375 14.18 9.24 5.03
N VAL A 376 15.11 9.39 5.96
CA VAL A 376 15.61 10.69 6.42
C VAL A 376 17.00 10.88 5.86
N LEU A 377 17.21 11.94 5.10
CA LEU A 377 18.52 12.36 4.67
C LEU A 377 19.18 13.20 5.76
N ILE A 378 20.29 12.73 6.29
CA ILE A 378 21.11 13.54 7.18
C ILE A 378 22.34 13.97 6.42
N SER A 379 22.54 15.27 6.34
CA SER A 379 23.71 15.86 5.73
C SER A 379 24.58 16.55 6.76
N ILE A 380 25.86 16.21 6.76
CA ILE A 380 26.84 16.89 7.60
C ILE A 380 27.28 18.17 6.90
N ILE A 381 27.00 19.29 7.53
CA ILE A 381 27.32 20.61 7.01
C ILE A 381 28.28 21.30 7.98
N SER A 382 29.41 21.82 7.49
CA SER A 382 30.25 22.68 8.32
C SER A 382 29.52 23.98 8.61
N LYS A 383 29.78 24.60 9.77
CA LYS A 383 29.15 25.85 10.17
C LYS A 383 29.38 26.98 9.14
N GLU A 384 30.54 26.99 8.51
CA GLU A 384 30.95 27.97 7.51
C GLU A 384 30.22 27.81 6.17
N ASN A 385 29.83 26.58 5.85
CA ASN A 385 29.19 26.26 4.57
C ASN A 385 27.65 26.14 4.68
N LEU A 386 27.07 26.40 5.85
CA LEU A 386 25.63 26.22 6.06
C LEU A 386 24.79 27.07 5.11
N SER A 387 25.14 28.36 4.95
CA SER A 387 24.43 29.27 4.05
C SER A 387 24.62 28.93 2.56
N VAL A 388 25.70 28.23 2.23
CA VAL A 388 26.04 27.80 0.86
C VAL A 388 25.20 26.61 0.41
N TYR A 389 24.94 25.64 1.32
CA TYR A 389 24.24 24.41 0.98
C TYR A 389 22.74 24.44 1.31
N LEU A 390 22.35 25.24 2.30
CA LEU A 390 20.97 25.36 2.76
C LEU A 390 20.49 26.80 2.60
N ASP A 391 19.83 27.09 1.50
CA ASP A 391 19.15 28.36 1.31
C ASP A 391 17.75 28.29 1.95
N LYS A 392 17.63 28.90 3.13
CA LYS A 392 16.37 28.97 3.86
C LYS A 392 15.34 29.89 3.19
N SER A 393 15.80 30.91 2.46
CA SER A 393 14.92 31.86 1.76
C SER A 393 14.33 31.25 0.50
N ALA A 394 15.15 30.56 -0.29
CA ALA A 394 14.73 29.83 -1.48
C ALA A 394 14.11 28.48 -1.16
N LYS A 395 14.10 28.04 0.10
CA LYS A 395 13.62 26.71 0.52
C LYS A 395 14.28 25.57 -0.25
N LYS A 396 15.58 25.68 -0.49
CA LYS A 396 16.36 24.72 -1.28
C LYS A 396 17.58 24.24 -0.52
N TYR A 397 17.92 22.99 -0.75
CA TYR A 397 19.15 22.36 -0.31
C TYR A 397 19.79 21.64 -1.49
N TYR A 398 21.10 21.70 -1.66
CA TYR A 398 21.80 20.96 -2.69
C TYR A 398 22.96 20.13 -2.14
N THR A 399 23.23 19.02 -2.82
CA THR A 399 24.21 18.03 -2.40
C THR A 399 25.63 18.42 -2.75
N GLY A 400 26.62 17.88 -2.02
CA GLY A 400 28.02 17.91 -2.44
C GLY A 400 28.29 17.05 -3.69
N LYS A 401 29.54 17.09 -4.19
CA LYS A 401 29.97 16.39 -5.43
C LYS A 401 29.76 14.86 -5.41
N ASN A 402 29.79 14.25 -4.24
CA ASN A 402 29.82 12.80 -4.09
C ASN A 402 28.52 12.26 -3.47
N PHE A 403 27.37 12.60 -4.04
CA PHE A 403 26.12 12.00 -3.59
C PHE A 403 26.10 10.51 -3.97
N PRO A 404 25.88 9.58 -3.02
CA PRO A 404 25.92 8.16 -3.32
C PRO A 404 24.85 7.76 -4.34
N SER A 405 25.24 7.09 -5.41
CA SER A 405 24.33 6.56 -6.44
C SER A 405 23.38 5.49 -5.93
N THR A 406 23.66 4.92 -4.74
CA THR A 406 22.84 3.90 -4.09
C THR A 406 21.60 4.45 -3.38
N ILE A 407 21.53 5.78 -3.20
CA ILE A 407 20.40 6.40 -2.51
C ILE A 407 19.20 6.52 -3.48
N ASN A 408 18.10 5.86 -3.11
CA ASN A 408 16.85 6.00 -3.85
C ASN A 408 16.15 7.32 -3.47
N LEU A 409 16.26 8.31 -4.35
CA LEU A 409 15.67 9.64 -4.16
C LEU A 409 14.16 9.61 -3.94
N LYS A 410 13.47 8.59 -4.47
CA LYS A 410 12.01 8.46 -4.32
C LYS A 410 11.58 8.15 -2.89
N ASN A 411 12.49 7.61 -2.08
CA ASN A 411 12.22 7.25 -0.68
C ASN A 411 12.68 8.32 0.31
N LEU A 412 13.30 9.40 -0.16
CA LEU A 412 13.74 10.52 0.69
C LEU A 412 12.57 11.48 0.94
N PHE A 413 12.12 11.56 2.18
CA PHE A 413 11.00 12.42 2.55
C PHE A 413 11.40 13.51 3.55
N TYR A 414 12.43 13.28 4.34
CA TYR A 414 12.87 14.20 5.38
C TYR A 414 14.34 14.53 5.23
N PHE A 415 14.66 15.77 5.60
CA PHE A 415 16.01 16.27 5.63
C PHE A 415 16.31 16.85 7.01
N MET A 416 17.45 16.47 7.58
CA MET A 416 17.93 16.94 8.87
C MET A 416 19.40 17.37 8.72
N PRO A 417 19.71 18.65 8.68
CA PRO A 417 21.09 19.09 8.60
C PRO A 417 21.80 18.86 9.95
N TYR A 418 22.86 18.09 9.94
CA TYR A 418 23.81 17.98 11.06
C TYR A 418 24.86 19.07 10.92
N ILE A 419 24.85 20.05 11.81
CA ILE A 419 25.83 21.13 11.81
C ILE A 419 26.97 20.76 12.73
N LYS A 420 28.20 20.62 12.18
CA LYS A 420 29.39 20.27 12.94
C LYS A 420 29.57 21.26 14.11
N GLY A 421 29.61 20.73 15.35
CA GLY A 421 29.69 21.51 16.58
C GLY A 421 28.37 22.06 17.12
N ARG A 422 27.24 21.92 16.41
CA ARG A 422 25.90 22.37 16.86
C ARG A 422 24.84 21.26 16.96
N GLY A 423 25.10 20.10 16.32
CA GLY A 423 24.14 18.99 16.28
C GLY A 423 23.01 19.19 15.26
N ILE A 424 21.96 18.39 15.41
CA ILE A 424 20.75 18.44 14.57
C ILE A 424 19.69 19.28 15.32
N LYS A 425 19.25 20.36 14.69
CA LYS A 425 18.23 21.27 15.27
C LYS A 425 16.93 21.31 14.49
N ASP A 426 17.03 21.24 13.18
CA ASP A 426 15.91 21.53 12.29
C ASP A 426 15.50 20.28 11.50
N LEU A 427 14.20 20.13 11.31
CA LEU A 427 13.58 19.10 10.47
C LEU A 427 12.91 19.77 9.28
N TYR A 428 13.17 19.24 8.09
CA TYR A 428 12.56 19.67 6.84
C TYR A 428 11.89 18.51 6.13
N ILE A 429 10.80 18.78 5.39
CA ILE A 429 10.23 17.86 4.42
C ILE A 429 10.87 18.13 3.07
N ILE A 430 11.24 17.08 2.35
CA ILE A 430 11.68 17.16 0.96
C ILE A 430 10.42 17.13 0.08
N LYS A 431 10.18 18.21 -0.66
CA LYS A 431 9.04 18.31 -1.58
C LYS A 431 9.37 17.70 -2.94
N THR A 432 10.52 18.06 -3.48
CA THR A 432 11.01 17.56 -4.77
C THR A 432 12.50 17.32 -4.71
N ALA A 433 12.98 16.42 -5.58
CA ALA A 433 14.40 16.19 -5.82
C ALA A 433 14.64 16.17 -7.32
N ARG A 434 15.61 16.95 -7.81
CA ARG A 434 15.98 16.98 -9.21
C ARG A 434 17.49 17.12 -9.39
N ILE A 435 17.97 16.72 -10.53
CA ILE A 435 19.35 17.01 -10.93
C ILE A 435 19.38 18.43 -11.50
N GLY A 436 20.35 19.22 -11.07
CA GLY A 436 20.59 20.56 -11.56
C GLY A 436 22.06 20.94 -11.38
N THR A 437 22.41 22.15 -11.77
CA THR A 437 23.77 22.69 -11.59
C THR A 437 23.83 23.62 -10.39
N LYS A 438 25.01 23.80 -9.83
CA LYS A 438 25.21 24.72 -8.70
C LYS A 438 24.87 26.16 -9.08
N GLN A 439 25.12 26.56 -10.34
CA GLN A 439 24.79 27.89 -10.87
C GLN A 439 23.28 28.19 -10.85
N GLU A 440 22.40 27.19 -10.91
CA GLU A 440 20.96 27.41 -10.82
C GLU A 440 20.52 27.96 -9.46
N ILE A 441 21.34 27.76 -8.42
CA ILE A 441 21.06 28.22 -7.06
C ILE A 441 21.91 29.43 -6.67
N HIS A 442 23.16 29.40 -7.13
CA HIS A 442 24.17 30.44 -6.90
C HIS A 442 24.78 30.86 -8.24
N PRO A 443 24.17 31.82 -8.94
CA PRO A 443 24.64 32.29 -10.27
C PRO A 443 26.11 32.76 -10.31
N GLU A 444 26.65 33.16 -9.15
CA GLU A 444 28.04 33.57 -8.99
C GLU A 444 29.05 32.40 -8.94
N CYS A 445 28.56 31.14 -8.88
CA CYS A 445 29.46 29.99 -8.86
C CYS A 445 29.95 29.61 -10.26
N LEU A 446 31.26 29.46 -10.42
CA LEU A 446 31.88 29.01 -11.66
C LEU A 446 31.86 27.47 -11.82
N ASP A 447 31.38 26.74 -10.82
CA ASP A 447 31.33 25.27 -10.80
C ASP A 447 30.00 24.77 -11.39
N ASN A 448 30.07 24.23 -12.60
CA ASN A 448 28.94 23.68 -13.37
C ASN A 448 28.69 22.19 -13.12
N ASP A 449 29.30 21.59 -12.11
CA ASP A 449 29.08 20.19 -11.79
C ASP A 449 27.61 19.94 -11.40
N TYR A 450 27.07 18.81 -11.84
CA TYR A 450 25.72 18.38 -11.49
C TYR A 450 25.59 18.09 -10.01
N ARG A 451 24.47 18.49 -9.45
CA ARG A 451 24.09 18.28 -8.04
C ARG A 451 22.66 17.79 -7.98
N ILE A 452 22.31 17.15 -6.88
CA ILE A 452 20.90 16.93 -6.57
C ILE A 452 20.39 18.14 -5.77
N ILE A 453 19.36 18.75 -6.26
CA ILE A 453 18.69 19.89 -5.66
C ILE A 453 17.42 19.37 -5.00
N PHE A 454 17.27 19.61 -3.71
CA PHE A 454 16.05 19.34 -2.95
C PHE A 454 15.30 20.64 -2.71
N GLU A 455 14.04 20.67 -3.07
CA GLU A 455 13.12 21.69 -2.56
C GLU A 455 12.59 21.21 -1.22
N ILE A 456 12.78 22.02 -0.18
CA ILE A 456 12.50 21.65 1.21
C ILE A 456 11.50 22.60 1.82
N GLU A 457 10.71 22.07 2.76
CA GLU A 457 9.82 22.88 3.60
C GLU A 457 10.18 22.67 5.05
N TYR A 458 10.37 23.78 5.78
CA TYR A 458 10.63 23.72 7.20
C TYR A 458 9.44 23.18 7.97
N VAL A 459 9.65 22.17 8.80
CA VAL A 459 8.59 21.59 9.64
C VAL A 459 8.64 22.17 11.03
N LYS A 460 9.76 22.00 11.72
CA LYS A 460 9.92 22.49 13.09
C LYS A 460 11.36 22.44 13.55
N GLN A 461 11.63 23.21 14.59
CA GLN A 461 12.83 23.07 15.42
C GLN A 461 12.65 21.89 16.37
N LEU A 462 13.65 21.05 16.50
CA LEU A 462 13.67 19.98 17.49
C LEU A 462 13.89 20.58 18.88
N PHE A 463 13.18 20.06 19.88
CA PHE A 463 13.23 20.62 21.25
C PHE A 463 14.59 20.45 21.93
N LYS A 464 15.38 19.46 21.51
CA LYS A 464 16.71 19.20 22.02
C LYS A 464 17.69 19.08 20.85
N ASN A 465 18.94 19.50 21.10
CA ASN A 465 20.03 19.29 20.14
C ASN A 465 20.52 17.87 20.27
N TYR A 466 20.62 17.16 19.15
CA TYR A 466 21.18 15.83 19.10
C TYR A 466 22.57 15.86 18.52
N LYS A 467 23.54 15.25 19.21
CA LYS A 467 24.90 15.04 18.71
C LYS A 467 25.12 13.55 18.49
N PRO A 468 25.51 13.13 17.30
CA PRO A 468 25.95 11.77 17.08
C PRO A 468 27.34 11.56 17.68
N ILE A 469 27.51 10.54 18.54
CA ILE A 469 28.75 10.30 19.30
C ILE A 469 29.87 9.67 18.45
N HIS A 470 29.54 8.89 17.44
CA HIS A 470 30.52 8.18 16.58
C HIS A 470 30.09 8.13 15.11
N LEU A 471 29.97 9.28 14.48
CA LEU A 471 29.93 9.33 13.04
C LEU A 471 31.36 9.52 12.50
N ASN A 472 32.08 8.41 12.24
CA ASN A 472 33.23 8.43 11.37
C ASN A 472 32.77 8.64 9.92
N ILE A 473 32.14 9.77 9.66
CA ILE A 473 31.60 10.08 8.33
C ILE A 473 32.53 11.08 7.69
N TRP A 474 33.38 10.55 6.81
CA TRP A 474 34.26 11.35 5.97
C TRP A 474 33.57 11.89 4.72
N HIS A 475 32.26 11.64 4.53
CA HIS A 475 31.53 12.05 3.33
C HIS A 475 30.17 12.67 3.69
N THR A 476 29.76 13.57 2.86
CA THR A 476 28.71 14.58 3.03
C THR A 476 27.29 14.06 3.19
N PHE A 477 27.02 12.76 3.01
CA PHE A 477 25.65 12.21 3.05
C PHE A 477 25.64 10.78 3.54
N THR A 478 24.69 10.47 4.43
CA THR A 478 24.28 9.10 4.75
C THR A 478 22.77 9.00 4.56
N ASP A 479 22.35 8.03 3.75
CA ASP A 479 20.98 7.54 3.74
C ASP A 479 20.82 6.71 5.00
N THR A 480 20.17 7.27 6.00
CA THR A 480 20.01 6.60 7.27
C THR A 480 18.52 6.60 7.61
N ILE A 481 18.00 5.40 7.83
CA ILE A 481 16.69 5.26 8.47
C ILE A 481 16.84 5.82 9.88
N LEU A 482 15.97 6.73 10.30
CA LEU A 482 16.02 7.36 11.63
C LEU A 482 16.14 6.33 12.77
N SER A 483 15.59 5.12 12.54
CA SER A 483 15.73 3.95 13.40
C SER A 483 17.17 3.45 13.59
N GLU A 484 18.05 3.61 12.62
CA GLU A 484 19.45 3.18 12.72
C GLU A 484 20.28 4.17 13.52
N LEU A 485 20.01 5.46 13.39
CA LEU A 485 20.61 6.50 14.22
C LEU A 485 20.36 6.29 15.70
N ILE A 486 19.18 5.79 16.02
CA ILE A 486 18.75 5.55 17.40
C ILE A 486 19.27 4.23 17.95
N LYS A 487 19.44 3.19 17.12
CA LYS A 487 20.08 1.91 17.51
C LYS A 487 21.53 2.03 17.89
N LEU A 488 22.24 3.00 17.36
CA LEU A 488 23.66 3.17 17.61
C LEU A 488 23.96 3.74 19.02
N ASN A 489 22.95 3.99 19.87
CA ASN A 489 23.13 4.65 21.17
C ASN A 489 24.09 5.87 21.08
N THR A 490 24.03 6.57 19.94
CA THR A 490 25.04 7.52 19.53
C THR A 490 24.54 8.95 19.51
N ILE A 491 23.30 9.14 19.96
CA ILE A 491 22.71 10.46 20.10
C ILE A 491 22.63 10.78 21.60
N GLU A 492 23.52 11.62 22.09
CA GLU A 492 23.39 12.26 23.39
C GLU A 492 22.47 13.47 23.28
N GLU A 493 21.53 13.56 24.20
CA GLU A 493 20.81 14.81 24.42
C GLU A 493 21.82 15.83 25.02
N THR A 494 22.05 16.93 24.33
CA THR A 494 22.78 18.05 24.91
C THR A 494 21.80 19.05 25.48
N ASP A 495 21.92 19.34 26.75
CA ASP A 495 21.21 20.43 27.46
C ASP A 495 21.39 21.80 26.79
#